data_e530636447823696e94699eae290fb89
#
_entry.id   e530636447823696e94699eae290fb89
#
_cell.length_a   1.000
_cell.length_b   1.000
_cell.length_c   1.000
_cell.angle_alpha   90.00
_cell.angle_beta   90.00
_cell.angle_gamma   90.00
#
_symmetry.space_group_name_H-M   'P 1'
#
loop_
_entity.id
_entity.type
_entity.pdbx_description
1 polymer ?
#
loop_
_entity_poly.entity_id
_entity_poly.type
_entity_poly.pdbx_seq_one_letter_code
_entity_poly.pdbx_strand_id
1 'polypeptide(L)'
;HVLGGKVEKAPVREYGKTETFVDKSSALFSDVSEKTIVWMSHFDYISQIAPGFKIVAHTADCPVAAAECTEKNLYAIQFHPEVLHTQEGTKMLHNFVRGVCGCAGTWKMDAFVENTIKEIREKVGSGKVLLALSGGVDSSVAAGLLSRAIGKQLTCVFVDHGLLRKNEGDEVESVFGPEGQFDLNFIRVNAQ
;
A
#
# COMPACT_ATOMS: atom_id res chain seq x y z
N HIS A 1 3.17 22.85 -7.48
CA HIS A 1 2.39 23.93 -8.14
C HIS A 1 1.60 24.73 -7.11
N VAL A 2 0.79 24.09 -6.28
CA VAL A 2 -0.03 24.75 -5.23
C VAL A 2 0.80 25.57 -4.23
N LEU A 3 2.03 25.16 -3.97
CA LEU A 3 2.97 25.83 -3.04
C LEU A 3 3.83 26.91 -3.70
N GLY A 4 3.57 27.26 -4.97
CA GLY A 4 4.27 28.33 -5.68
C GLY A 4 5.45 27.87 -6.53
N GLY A 5 5.67 26.56 -6.69
CA GLY A 5 6.63 26.01 -7.65
C GLY A 5 6.04 25.87 -9.05
N LYS A 6 6.88 25.48 -10.03
CA LYS A 6 6.46 25.17 -11.40
C LYS A 6 6.73 23.71 -11.72
N VAL A 7 5.77 23.08 -12.40
CA VAL A 7 5.88 21.75 -12.99
C VAL A 7 5.73 21.90 -14.50
N GLU A 8 6.66 21.36 -15.25
CA GLU A 8 6.72 21.46 -16.71
C GLU A 8 7.10 20.10 -17.31
N LYS A 9 6.87 19.93 -18.61
CA LYS A 9 7.32 18.74 -19.33
C LYS A 9 8.83 18.69 -19.33
N ALA A 10 9.39 17.54 -18.92
CA ALA A 10 10.82 17.35 -18.95
C ALA A 10 11.34 17.30 -20.40
N PRO A 11 12.46 17.96 -20.70
CA PRO A 11 13.13 17.84 -22.00
C PRO A 11 13.62 16.40 -22.24
N VAL A 12 14.03 15.72 -21.18
CA VAL A 12 14.39 14.29 -21.17
C VAL A 12 13.48 13.56 -20.20
N ARG A 13 12.87 12.48 -20.66
CA ARG A 13 12.03 11.60 -19.83
C ARG A 13 12.91 10.59 -19.12
N GLU A 14 12.64 10.33 -17.86
CA GLU A 14 13.37 9.31 -17.11
C GLU A 14 12.46 8.12 -16.81
N TYR A 15 12.80 6.96 -17.37
CA TYR A 15 12.13 5.69 -17.13
C TYR A 15 13.16 4.60 -16.83
N GLY A 16 12.99 3.94 -15.69
CA GLY A 16 13.88 2.86 -15.26
C GLY A 16 14.94 3.27 -14.26
N LYS A 17 16.04 2.53 -14.24
CA LYS A 17 17.16 2.72 -13.30
C LYS A 17 17.92 3.98 -13.64
N THR A 18 17.95 4.93 -12.71
CA THR A 18 18.60 6.22 -12.88
C THR A 18 19.55 6.51 -11.71
N GLU A 19 20.76 6.93 -12.06
CA GLU A 19 21.75 7.38 -11.08
C GLU A 19 21.31 8.70 -10.46
N THR A 20 21.26 8.75 -9.14
CA THR A 20 20.75 9.89 -8.37
C THR A 20 21.74 10.30 -7.30
N PHE A 21 21.98 11.58 -7.18
CA PHE A 21 22.82 12.19 -6.15
C PHE A 21 21.93 12.75 -5.06
N VAL A 22 22.22 12.41 -3.80
CA VAL A 22 21.42 12.81 -2.64
C VAL A 22 22.24 13.65 -1.66
N ASP A 23 21.59 14.61 -1.03
CA ASP A 23 22.16 15.40 0.05
C ASP A 23 21.99 14.65 1.38
N LYS A 24 23.08 14.12 1.92
CA LYS A 24 23.11 13.38 3.18
C LYS A 24 22.74 14.22 4.41
N SER A 25 22.65 15.54 4.29
CA SER A 25 22.18 16.40 5.38
C SER A 25 20.65 16.32 5.56
N SER A 26 19.91 15.81 4.56
CA SER A 26 18.48 15.54 4.69
C SER A 26 18.23 14.32 5.57
N ALA A 27 17.27 14.44 6.49
CA ALA A 27 16.83 13.31 7.32
C ALA A 27 16.32 12.13 6.46
N LEU A 28 15.76 12.40 5.28
CA LEU A 28 15.28 11.39 4.35
C LEU A 28 16.40 10.47 3.85
N PHE A 29 17.62 11.00 3.71
CA PHE A 29 18.79 10.30 3.16
C PHE A 29 19.87 9.94 4.20
N SER A 30 19.48 9.90 5.48
CA SER A 30 20.37 9.39 6.53
C SER A 30 20.82 7.96 6.20
N ASP A 31 22.12 7.69 6.28
CA ASP A 31 22.74 6.40 5.95
C ASP A 31 22.50 5.88 4.52
N VAL A 32 21.99 6.73 3.62
CA VAL A 32 21.92 6.46 2.19
C VAL A 32 23.24 6.89 1.52
N SER A 33 23.70 6.14 0.53
CA SER A 33 24.89 6.47 -0.25
C SER A 33 24.66 7.79 -0.99
N GLU A 34 25.67 8.69 -1.01
CA GLU A 34 25.60 9.99 -1.70
C GLU A 34 25.20 9.84 -3.17
N LYS A 35 25.60 8.71 -3.78
CA LYS A 35 25.26 8.31 -5.14
C LYS A 35 24.59 6.94 -5.09
N THR A 36 23.35 6.86 -5.53
CA THR A 36 22.53 5.65 -5.49
C THR A 36 21.71 5.48 -6.78
N ILE A 37 21.20 4.27 -7.00
CA ILE A 37 20.32 3.99 -8.14
C ILE A 37 18.87 3.98 -7.65
N VAL A 38 18.03 4.77 -8.31
CA VAL A 38 16.60 4.83 -8.08
C VAL A 38 15.81 4.44 -9.31
N TRP A 39 14.53 4.09 -9.14
CA TRP A 39 13.62 3.84 -10.25
C TRP A 39 12.82 5.09 -10.55
N MET A 40 13.03 5.65 -11.73
CA MET A 40 12.28 6.78 -12.27
C MET A 40 11.14 6.30 -13.17
N SER A 41 10.03 7.04 -13.17
CA SER A 41 8.90 6.82 -14.07
C SER A 41 8.13 8.12 -14.23
N HIS A 42 8.74 9.12 -14.89
CA HIS A 42 8.11 10.44 -15.03
C HIS A 42 8.35 11.08 -16.38
N PHE A 43 7.41 11.94 -16.72
CA PHE A 43 7.38 12.77 -17.92
C PHE A 43 7.49 14.25 -17.56
N ASP A 44 6.89 14.65 -16.46
CA ASP A 44 6.92 16.02 -15.95
C ASP A 44 7.93 16.10 -14.81
N TYR A 45 8.49 17.29 -14.60
CA TYR A 45 9.47 17.56 -13.56
C TYR A 45 9.23 18.93 -12.93
N ILE A 46 9.82 19.15 -11.77
CA ILE A 46 9.79 20.45 -11.10
C ILE A 46 10.87 21.32 -11.76
N SER A 47 10.45 22.28 -12.58
CA SER A 47 11.34 23.24 -13.24
C SER A 47 11.72 24.41 -12.34
N GLN A 48 10.86 24.74 -11.37
CA GLN A 48 11.12 25.74 -10.35
C GLN A 48 10.61 25.25 -9.00
N ILE A 49 11.54 25.13 -8.05
CA ILE A 49 11.21 24.71 -6.68
C ILE A 49 10.34 25.75 -5.97
N ALA A 50 9.42 25.31 -5.14
CA ALA A 50 8.56 26.21 -4.36
C ALA A 50 9.35 26.96 -3.28
N PRO A 51 8.92 28.19 -2.92
CA PRO A 51 9.56 28.96 -1.85
C PRO A 51 9.61 28.18 -0.51
N GLY A 52 10.76 28.22 0.16
CA GLY A 52 11.00 27.54 1.43
C GLY A 52 11.39 26.05 1.29
N PHE A 53 11.42 25.52 0.07
CA PHE A 53 11.93 24.18 -0.17
C PHE A 53 13.43 24.20 -0.51
N LYS A 54 14.14 23.15 -0.09
CA LYS A 54 15.51 22.84 -0.43
C LYS A 54 15.53 21.61 -1.34
N ILE A 55 16.34 21.65 -2.40
CA ILE A 55 16.61 20.46 -3.23
C ILE A 55 17.54 19.54 -2.45
N VAL A 56 17.17 18.27 -2.31
CA VAL A 56 17.94 17.27 -1.57
C VAL A 56 18.29 16.04 -2.40
N ALA A 57 17.83 15.95 -3.65
CA ALA A 57 18.35 15.00 -4.63
C ALA A 57 18.16 15.52 -6.05
N HIS A 58 19.05 15.08 -6.96
CA HIS A 58 18.97 15.36 -8.38
C HIS A 58 19.55 14.20 -9.20
N THR A 59 19.19 14.16 -10.46
CA THR A 59 19.83 13.31 -11.48
C THR A 59 20.54 14.19 -12.51
N ALA A 60 21.08 13.59 -13.56
CA ALA A 60 21.66 14.35 -14.68
C ALA A 60 20.61 15.18 -15.41
N ASP A 61 19.38 14.67 -15.54
CA ASP A 61 18.29 15.24 -16.34
C ASP A 61 17.13 15.79 -15.49
N CYS A 62 17.02 15.41 -14.22
CA CYS A 62 16.01 15.89 -13.27
C CYS A 62 16.67 16.71 -12.14
N PRO A 63 16.63 18.05 -12.20
CA PRO A 63 17.29 18.90 -11.21
C PRO A 63 16.64 18.82 -9.82
N VAL A 64 15.39 18.37 -9.73
CA VAL A 64 14.64 18.22 -8.47
C VAL A 64 14.09 16.80 -8.39
N ALA A 65 14.95 15.84 -8.10
CA ALA A 65 14.54 14.45 -7.86
C ALA A 65 14.00 14.25 -6.43
N ALA A 66 14.41 15.09 -5.47
CA ALA A 66 13.81 15.20 -4.15
C ALA A 66 13.95 16.62 -3.60
N ALA A 67 12.98 17.03 -2.78
CA ALA A 67 12.96 18.32 -2.14
C ALA A 67 12.33 18.23 -0.74
N GLU A 68 12.74 19.12 0.17
CA GLU A 68 12.18 19.18 1.51
C GLU A 68 11.93 20.62 1.98
N CYS A 69 10.92 20.79 2.83
CA CYS A 69 10.67 21.99 3.60
C CYS A 69 10.50 21.55 5.06
N THR A 70 11.59 21.58 5.82
CA THR A 70 11.61 21.09 7.22
C THR A 70 10.73 21.92 8.15
N GLU A 71 10.59 23.21 7.88
CA GLU A 71 9.68 24.10 8.64
C GLU A 71 8.21 23.66 8.57
N LYS A 72 7.81 23.05 7.44
CA LYS A 72 6.44 22.58 7.19
C LYS A 72 6.31 21.06 7.28
N ASN A 73 7.38 20.35 7.60
CA ASN A 73 7.45 18.88 7.58
C ASN A 73 6.97 18.27 6.24
N LEU A 74 7.33 18.91 5.11
CA LEU A 74 6.98 18.46 3.78
C LEU A 74 8.22 17.88 3.08
N TYR A 75 8.06 16.66 2.56
CA TYR A 75 9.09 15.94 1.82
C TYR A 75 8.49 15.45 0.51
N ALA A 76 9.23 15.60 -0.58
CA ALA A 76 8.81 15.21 -1.91
C ALA A 76 9.92 14.44 -2.61
N ILE A 77 9.57 13.38 -3.31
CA ILE A 77 10.45 12.59 -4.15
C ILE A 77 9.79 12.36 -5.51
N GLN A 78 10.59 12.29 -6.56
CA GLN A 78 10.15 12.04 -7.93
C GLN A 78 10.21 10.55 -8.28
N PHE A 79 11.07 9.80 -7.63
CA PHE A 79 11.32 8.38 -7.87
C PHE A 79 10.46 7.47 -6.97
N HIS A 80 10.49 6.19 -7.24
CA HIS A 80 9.76 5.14 -6.52
C HIS A 80 10.67 4.44 -5.50
N PRO A 81 10.62 4.78 -4.21
CA PRO A 81 11.42 4.12 -3.17
C PRO A 81 10.89 2.73 -2.79
N GLU A 82 9.62 2.44 -3.10
CA GLU A 82 8.92 1.20 -2.72
C GLU A 82 9.28 0.01 -3.61
N VAL A 83 9.83 0.24 -4.81
CA VAL A 83 10.16 -0.83 -5.74
C VAL A 83 11.56 -1.39 -5.50
N LEU A 84 11.76 -2.69 -5.76
CA LEU A 84 13.04 -3.39 -5.58
C LEU A 84 14.19 -2.83 -6.44
N HIS A 85 13.87 -2.09 -7.50
CA HIS A 85 14.86 -1.48 -8.39
C HIS A 85 15.53 -0.22 -7.81
N THR A 86 14.93 0.38 -6.77
CA THR A 86 15.55 1.44 -5.98
C THR A 86 16.40 0.79 -4.89
N GLN A 87 17.73 0.88 -5.04
CA GLN A 87 18.68 0.09 -4.23
C GLN A 87 18.57 0.32 -2.73
N GLU A 88 18.36 1.56 -2.30
CA GLU A 88 18.28 1.93 -0.88
C GLU A 88 16.89 2.46 -0.48
N GLY A 89 15.86 2.13 -1.26
CA GLY A 89 14.50 2.63 -1.06
C GLY A 89 13.91 2.29 0.30
N THR A 90 14.17 1.10 0.82
CA THR A 90 13.74 0.69 2.16
C THR A 90 14.33 1.58 3.26
N LYS A 91 15.61 2.01 3.13
CA LYS A 91 16.21 2.95 4.08
C LYS A 91 15.52 4.31 4.02
N MET A 92 15.25 4.82 2.82
CA MET A 92 14.57 6.10 2.60
C MET A 92 13.17 6.09 3.21
N LEU A 93 12.40 5.03 2.97
CA LEU A 93 11.09 4.83 3.59
C LEU A 93 11.17 4.72 5.11
N HIS A 94 12.14 3.97 5.64
CA HIS A 94 12.38 3.88 7.07
C HIS A 94 12.72 5.24 7.68
N ASN A 95 13.61 6.00 7.06
CA ASN A 95 14.00 7.34 7.51
C ASN A 95 12.81 8.28 7.55
N PHE A 96 11.94 8.23 6.53
CA PHE A 96 10.72 9.03 6.53
C PHE A 96 9.75 8.61 7.65
N VAL A 97 9.38 7.32 7.69
CA VAL A 97 8.36 6.83 8.63
C VAL A 97 8.84 6.92 10.08
N ARG A 98 10.09 6.55 10.35
CA ARG A 98 10.63 6.51 11.72
C ARG A 98 11.29 7.82 12.14
N GLY A 99 12.10 8.39 11.25
CA GLY A 99 12.88 9.59 11.53
C GLY A 99 12.03 10.86 11.42
N VAL A 100 11.35 11.06 10.30
CA VAL A 100 10.56 12.28 10.06
C VAL A 100 9.19 12.21 10.74
N CYS A 101 8.44 11.14 10.53
CA CYS A 101 7.09 10.99 11.10
C CYS A 101 7.08 10.54 12.56
N GLY A 102 8.19 10.05 13.11
CA GLY A 102 8.29 9.58 14.49
C GLY A 102 7.44 8.36 14.82
N CYS A 103 7.02 7.58 13.80
CA CYS A 103 6.17 6.41 14.01
C CYS A 103 6.89 5.36 14.87
N ALA A 104 6.29 4.94 15.97
CA ALA A 104 6.88 3.99 16.92
C ALA A 104 7.00 2.55 16.39
N GLY A 105 6.33 2.21 15.26
CA GLY A 105 6.33 0.85 14.67
C GLY A 105 5.73 -0.19 15.60
N THR A 106 4.80 0.21 16.44
CA THR A 106 4.12 -0.67 17.39
C THR A 106 2.97 -1.45 16.75
N TRP A 107 2.58 -1.07 15.55
CA TRP A 107 1.55 -1.78 14.82
C TRP A 107 2.05 -3.18 14.42
N LYS A 108 1.31 -4.21 14.81
CA LYS A 108 1.58 -5.61 14.49
C LYS A 108 0.31 -6.24 13.93
N MET A 109 0.43 -7.06 12.89
CA MET A 109 -0.70 -7.71 12.24
C MET A 109 -1.47 -8.63 13.21
N ASP A 110 -0.79 -9.34 14.10
CA ASP A 110 -1.44 -10.21 15.08
C ASP A 110 -2.37 -9.43 16.01
N ALA A 111 -1.90 -8.29 16.54
CA ALA A 111 -2.74 -7.40 17.35
C ALA A 111 -3.91 -6.83 16.56
N PHE A 112 -3.72 -6.52 15.28
CA PHE A 112 -4.80 -6.07 14.39
C PHE A 112 -5.89 -7.13 14.25
N VAL A 113 -5.52 -8.38 13.98
CA VAL A 113 -6.50 -9.48 13.83
C VAL A 113 -7.31 -9.67 15.11
N GLU A 114 -6.64 -9.74 16.28
CA GLU A 114 -7.31 -9.92 17.58
C GLU A 114 -8.26 -8.75 17.91
N ASN A 115 -7.81 -7.53 17.72
CA ASN A 115 -8.64 -6.34 17.96
C ASN A 115 -9.83 -6.30 17.00
N THR A 116 -9.62 -6.58 15.71
CA THR A 116 -10.70 -6.60 14.71
C THR A 116 -11.74 -7.67 15.05
N ILE A 117 -11.33 -8.87 15.46
CA ILE A 117 -12.25 -9.93 15.91
C ILE A 117 -13.10 -9.45 17.10
N LYS A 118 -12.49 -8.77 18.07
CA LYS A 118 -13.20 -8.21 19.22
C LYS A 118 -14.21 -7.13 18.80
N GLU A 119 -13.80 -6.19 17.98
CA GLU A 119 -14.67 -5.14 17.47
C GLU A 119 -15.86 -5.70 16.67
N ILE A 120 -15.62 -6.72 15.84
CA ILE A 120 -16.68 -7.41 15.09
C ILE A 120 -17.68 -8.04 16.05
N ARG A 121 -17.22 -8.75 17.06
CA ARG A 121 -18.10 -9.38 18.08
C ARG A 121 -18.96 -8.36 18.81
N GLU A 122 -18.36 -7.25 19.24
CA GLU A 122 -19.07 -6.16 19.91
C GLU A 122 -20.11 -5.51 18.99
N LYS A 123 -19.75 -5.27 17.73
CA LYS A 123 -20.64 -4.62 16.78
C LYS A 123 -21.79 -5.51 16.32
N VAL A 124 -21.57 -6.80 16.12
CA VAL A 124 -22.56 -7.75 15.63
C VAL A 124 -23.48 -8.23 16.77
N GLY A 125 -22.92 -8.44 17.94
CA GLY A 125 -23.66 -8.97 19.10
C GLY A 125 -24.38 -10.28 18.75
N SER A 126 -25.70 -10.34 18.91
CA SER A 126 -26.55 -11.49 18.56
C SER A 126 -27.09 -11.43 17.11
N GLY A 127 -26.67 -10.45 16.32
CA GLY A 127 -27.12 -10.26 14.93
C GLY A 127 -26.56 -11.32 13.98
N LYS A 128 -27.04 -11.29 12.74
CA LYS A 128 -26.56 -12.12 11.65
C LYS A 128 -25.86 -11.24 10.61
N VAL A 129 -24.85 -11.77 9.95
CA VAL A 129 -24.09 -11.11 8.91
C VAL A 129 -24.23 -11.87 7.60
N LEU A 130 -24.49 -11.15 6.52
CA LEU A 130 -24.46 -11.67 5.15
C LEU A 130 -23.22 -11.08 4.46
N LEU A 131 -22.40 -11.94 3.88
CA LEU A 131 -21.24 -11.56 3.09
C LEU A 131 -21.40 -12.08 1.66
N ALA A 132 -21.34 -11.17 0.69
CA ALA A 132 -21.16 -11.54 -0.71
C ALA A 132 -19.70 -11.96 -0.94
N LEU A 133 -19.47 -13.25 -1.09
CA LEU A 133 -18.13 -13.82 -1.28
C LEU A 133 -17.83 -13.92 -2.77
N SER A 134 -16.86 -13.14 -3.26
CA SER A 134 -16.48 -13.12 -4.68
C SER A 134 -15.40 -14.12 -5.06
N GLY A 135 -14.74 -14.75 -4.09
CA GLY A 135 -13.54 -15.57 -4.30
C GLY A 135 -12.23 -14.77 -4.39
N GLY A 136 -12.30 -13.43 -4.46
CA GLY A 136 -11.13 -12.54 -4.41
C GLY A 136 -10.52 -12.43 -3.01
N VAL A 137 -9.30 -11.88 -2.93
CA VAL A 137 -8.52 -11.78 -1.68
C VAL A 137 -9.29 -11.04 -0.58
N ASP A 138 -9.86 -9.88 -0.87
CA ASP A 138 -10.50 -9.04 0.14
C ASP A 138 -11.72 -9.71 0.78
N SER A 139 -12.61 -10.28 -0.05
CA SER A 139 -13.80 -10.98 0.44
C SER A 139 -13.45 -12.26 1.19
N SER A 140 -12.36 -12.94 0.82
CA SER A 140 -11.87 -14.14 1.50
C SER A 140 -11.27 -13.80 2.87
N VAL A 141 -10.49 -12.72 2.97
CA VAL A 141 -9.98 -12.22 4.25
C VAL A 141 -11.12 -11.79 5.16
N ALA A 142 -12.12 -11.08 4.63
CA ALA A 142 -13.31 -10.70 5.38
C ALA A 142 -14.09 -11.92 5.89
N ALA A 143 -14.28 -12.95 5.05
CA ALA A 143 -14.92 -14.21 5.45
C ALA A 143 -14.14 -14.91 6.58
N GLY A 144 -12.82 -14.97 6.49
CA GLY A 144 -11.96 -15.56 7.50
C GLY A 144 -12.03 -14.83 8.85
N LEU A 145 -11.97 -13.49 8.85
CA LEU A 145 -12.09 -12.69 10.07
C LEU A 145 -13.48 -12.80 10.71
N LEU A 146 -14.53 -12.67 9.90
CA LEU A 146 -15.91 -12.79 10.35
C LEU A 146 -16.22 -14.18 10.90
N SER A 147 -15.78 -15.24 10.22
CA SER A 147 -15.95 -16.62 10.70
C SER A 147 -15.31 -16.83 12.10
N ARG A 148 -14.07 -16.34 12.30
CA ARG A 148 -13.39 -16.40 13.60
C ARG A 148 -14.07 -15.55 14.69
N ALA A 149 -14.72 -14.47 14.28
CA ALA A 149 -15.40 -13.57 15.22
C ALA A 149 -16.77 -14.09 15.65
N ILE A 150 -17.61 -14.52 14.70
CA ILE A 150 -19.05 -14.75 14.90
C ILE A 150 -19.56 -16.12 14.43
N GLY A 151 -18.68 -16.97 13.85
CA GLY A 151 -19.03 -18.34 13.46
C GLY A 151 -20.30 -18.43 12.60
N LYS A 152 -21.24 -19.28 12.99
CA LYS A 152 -22.52 -19.54 12.28
C LYS A 152 -23.49 -18.34 12.22
N GLN A 153 -23.18 -17.21 12.86
CA GLN A 153 -23.92 -15.97 12.60
C GLN A 153 -23.59 -15.39 11.21
N LEU A 154 -22.47 -15.84 10.60
CA LEU A 154 -22.07 -15.46 9.24
C LEU A 154 -22.70 -16.40 8.20
N THR A 155 -23.29 -15.81 7.18
CA THR A 155 -23.69 -16.49 5.94
C THR A 155 -22.94 -15.89 4.78
N CYS A 156 -22.11 -16.69 4.10
CA CYS A 156 -21.43 -16.30 2.86
C CYS A 156 -22.23 -16.79 1.66
N VAL A 157 -22.52 -15.89 0.72
CA VAL A 157 -23.16 -16.23 -0.55
C VAL A 157 -22.17 -16.03 -1.68
N PHE A 158 -21.87 -17.11 -2.39
CA PHE A 158 -21.04 -17.14 -3.58
C PHE A 158 -21.91 -17.36 -4.81
N VAL A 159 -21.81 -16.48 -5.80
CA VAL A 159 -22.60 -16.54 -7.04
C VAL A 159 -21.70 -16.99 -8.18
N ASP A 160 -21.99 -18.18 -8.72
CA ASP A 160 -21.37 -18.69 -9.93
C ASP A 160 -22.15 -18.20 -11.16
N HIS A 161 -21.65 -17.16 -11.80
CA HIS A 161 -22.27 -16.51 -12.95
C HIS A 161 -21.76 -17.03 -14.31
N GLY A 162 -20.98 -18.13 -14.32
CA GLY A 162 -20.47 -18.77 -15.55
C GLY A 162 -19.23 -18.11 -16.18
N LEU A 163 -18.74 -16.98 -15.62
CA LEU A 163 -17.53 -16.28 -16.10
C LEU A 163 -16.35 -16.40 -15.13
N LEU A 164 -16.40 -17.38 -14.24
CA LEU A 164 -15.32 -17.68 -13.30
C LEU A 164 -14.12 -18.29 -14.01
N ARG A 165 -12.94 -18.23 -13.39
CA ARG A 165 -11.79 -18.98 -13.84
C ARG A 165 -12.07 -20.48 -13.70
N LYS A 166 -11.31 -21.27 -14.44
CA LYS A 166 -11.42 -22.74 -14.37
C LYS A 166 -11.27 -23.22 -12.91
N ASN A 167 -12.26 -23.96 -12.42
CA ASN A 167 -12.36 -24.53 -11.09
C ASN A 167 -12.47 -23.52 -9.93
N GLU A 168 -12.55 -22.21 -10.18
CA GLU A 168 -12.59 -21.18 -9.13
C GLU A 168 -13.75 -21.36 -8.16
N GLY A 169 -14.94 -21.71 -8.66
CA GLY A 169 -16.09 -21.98 -7.81
C GLY A 169 -15.90 -23.16 -6.87
N ASP A 170 -15.28 -24.23 -7.34
CA ASP A 170 -15.00 -25.44 -6.57
C ASP A 170 -13.88 -25.19 -5.54
N GLU A 171 -12.88 -24.38 -5.90
CA GLU A 171 -11.83 -23.94 -4.97
C GLU A 171 -12.42 -23.11 -3.81
N VAL A 172 -13.29 -22.15 -4.12
CA VAL A 172 -13.98 -21.34 -3.09
C VAL A 172 -14.83 -22.22 -2.18
N GLU A 173 -15.59 -23.17 -2.74
CA GLU A 173 -16.41 -24.09 -1.96
C GLU A 173 -15.57 -25.06 -1.12
N SER A 174 -14.42 -25.52 -1.60
CA SER A 174 -13.51 -26.37 -0.82
C SER A 174 -12.95 -25.66 0.42
N VAL A 175 -12.80 -24.33 0.37
CA VAL A 175 -12.27 -23.53 1.48
C VAL A 175 -13.38 -23.09 2.45
N PHE A 176 -14.51 -22.60 1.95
CA PHE A 176 -15.56 -21.97 2.75
C PHE A 176 -16.85 -22.82 2.87
N GLY A 177 -16.95 -23.89 2.11
CA GLY A 177 -18.10 -24.80 2.11
C GLY A 177 -18.19 -25.66 3.38
N PRO A 178 -19.18 -26.57 3.44
CA PRO A 178 -19.46 -27.38 4.63
C PRO A 178 -18.30 -28.26 5.10
N GLU A 179 -17.43 -28.67 4.18
CA GLU A 179 -16.23 -29.47 4.47
C GLU A 179 -14.96 -28.61 4.61
N GLY A 180 -15.11 -27.29 4.47
CA GLY A 180 -14.01 -26.33 4.56
C GLY A 180 -13.56 -26.09 6.00
N GLN A 181 -12.52 -25.30 6.14
CA GLN A 181 -11.87 -25.05 7.44
C GLN A 181 -12.52 -23.94 8.28
N PHE A 182 -13.54 -23.27 7.75
CA PHE A 182 -14.17 -22.13 8.42
C PHE A 182 -15.55 -22.45 8.97
N ASP A 183 -15.83 -22.07 10.22
CA ASP A 183 -17.14 -22.21 10.84
C ASP A 183 -18.07 -21.06 10.40
N LEU A 184 -18.81 -21.26 9.30
CA LEU A 184 -19.76 -20.31 8.72
C LEU A 184 -20.86 -21.06 7.96
N ASN A 185 -21.92 -20.36 7.53
CA ASN A 185 -22.89 -20.89 6.57
C ASN A 185 -22.45 -20.48 5.17
N PHE A 186 -22.36 -21.43 4.24
CA PHE A 186 -21.99 -21.19 2.85
C PHE A 186 -23.14 -21.54 1.91
N ILE A 187 -23.43 -20.67 0.98
CA ILE A 187 -24.45 -20.86 -0.06
C ILE A 187 -23.81 -20.57 -1.41
N ARG A 188 -23.73 -21.57 -2.28
CA ARG A 188 -23.39 -21.39 -3.69
C ARG A 188 -24.65 -21.24 -4.51
N VAL A 189 -24.77 -20.16 -5.24
CA VAL A 189 -25.88 -19.89 -6.18
C VAL A 189 -25.35 -20.10 -7.58
N ASN A 190 -25.93 -21.03 -8.33
CA ASN A 190 -25.66 -21.18 -9.74
C ASN A 190 -26.57 -20.20 -10.51
N ALA A 191 -25.96 -19.26 -11.21
CA ALA A 191 -26.58 -18.21 -12.02
C ALA A 191 -26.03 -18.20 -13.47
N GLN A 192 -25.59 -19.39 -13.95
CA GLN A 192 -25.09 -19.59 -15.31
C GLN A 192 -26.19 -19.52 -16.35
#